data_d8ab0df86424bc8f9d21ce37fafbd9a2
#
_entry.id   d8ab0df86424bc8f9d21ce37fafbd9a2
#
_cell.length_a   1.000
_cell.length_b   1.000
_cell.length_c   1.000
_cell.angle_alpha   90.00
_cell.angle_beta   90.00
_cell.angle_gamma   90.00
#
_symmetry.space_group_name_H-M   'P 1'
#
loop_
_entity.id
_entity.type
_entity.pdbx_description
1 polymer ?
#
loop_
_entity_poly.entity_id
_entity_poly.type
_entity_poly.pdbx_seq_one_letter_code
_entity_poly.pdbx_strand_id
1 'polypeptide(L)'
;MATAKIVGLDETVRALRKFDPDALKEMNKTIYQALKIAQVDARQLAPSVTPLSGWAKPIKAGKWDRLTFKAKPIKMGLKTKIDRARKRGTWTSKAYLLINSDPAGALYETAGRKNPQGKNAQGARFIAAIESQSDIIVRGKQGRIAYKAVEDNRTEIVTKSNAAIAKAEAIVNRKLAK
;
A
#
# COMPACT_ATOMS: atom_id res chain seq x y z
N MET A 1 2.35 6.54 -5.66
CA MET A 1 2.40 5.12 -5.33
C MET A 1 3.85 4.73 -5.19
N ALA A 2 4.24 4.15 -4.05
CA ALA A 2 5.53 3.49 -3.92
C ALA A 2 5.50 2.24 -4.80
N THR A 3 6.39 2.15 -5.76
CA THR A 3 6.45 1.02 -6.69
C THR A 3 7.79 0.32 -6.51
N ALA A 4 7.79 -0.81 -5.83
CA ALA A 4 8.91 -1.72 -5.86
C ALA A 4 8.75 -2.63 -7.08
N LYS A 5 9.66 -2.55 -8.05
CA LYS A 5 9.67 -3.44 -9.22
C LYS A 5 10.50 -4.67 -8.86
N ILE A 6 9.86 -5.83 -8.86
CA ILE A 6 10.53 -7.12 -8.68
C ILE A 6 10.79 -7.68 -10.09
N VAL A 7 12.06 -7.88 -10.43
CA VAL A 7 12.47 -8.41 -11.74
C VAL A 7 12.24 -9.93 -11.77
N GLY A 8 11.80 -10.48 -12.90
CA GLY A 8 11.60 -11.93 -13.08
C GLY A 8 10.23 -12.47 -12.58
N LEU A 9 9.46 -11.69 -11.81
CA LEU A 9 8.20 -12.16 -11.25
C LEU A 9 7.18 -12.65 -12.28
N ASP A 10 7.04 -11.94 -13.40
CA ASP A 10 6.02 -12.27 -14.41
C ASP A 10 6.34 -13.57 -15.17
N GLU A 11 7.60 -13.81 -15.45
CA GLU A 11 8.08 -15.04 -16.13
C GLU A 11 7.92 -16.23 -15.20
N THR A 12 8.35 -16.10 -13.95
CA THR A 12 8.18 -17.11 -12.91
C THR A 12 6.70 -17.44 -12.68
N VAL A 13 5.82 -16.44 -12.62
CA VAL A 13 4.37 -16.66 -12.47
C VAL A 13 3.78 -17.44 -13.64
N ARG A 14 4.23 -17.19 -14.88
CA ARG A 14 3.75 -17.94 -16.06
C ARG A 14 4.20 -19.39 -16.02
N ALA A 15 5.49 -19.61 -15.75
CA ALA A 15 6.04 -20.96 -15.64
C ALA A 15 5.36 -21.76 -14.53
N LEU A 16 5.25 -21.19 -13.34
CA LEU A 16 4.59 -21.84 -12.21
C LEU A 16 3.12 -22.14 -12.47
N ARG A 17 2.38 -21.24 -13.14
CA ARG A 17 0.97 -21.49 -13.45
C ARG A 17 0.79 -22.72 -14.34
N LYS A 18 1.73 -22.95 -15.26
CA LYS A 18 1.69 -24.07 -16.20
C LYS A 18 2.19 -25.38 -15.55
N PHE A 19 3.25 -25.30 -14.77
CA PHE A 19 3.99 -26.51 -14.31
C PHE A 19 3.73 -26.83 -12.82
N ASP A 20 3.47 -25.83 -11.97
CA ASP A 20 3.26 -26.04 -10.53
C ASP A 20 2.36 -24.95 -9.91
N PRO A 21 1.03 -25.10 -9.99
CA PRO A 21 0.09 -24.16 -9.38
C PRO A 21 0.21 -24.04 -7.86
N ASP A 22 0.65 -25.09 -7.16
CA ASP A 22 0.81 -25.07 -5.71
C ASP A 22 2.04 -24.25 -5.28
N ALA A 23 3.16 -24.39 -6.00
CA ALA A 23 4.33 -23.54 -5.79
C ALA A 23 4.00 -22.07 -6.07
N LEU A 24 3.18 -21.76 -7.08
CA LEU A 24 2.67 -20.41 -7.32
C LEU A 24 1.83 -19.90 -6.14
N LYS A 25 0.99 -20.73 -5.56
CA LYS A 25 0.16 -20.38 -4.40
C LYS A 25 1.03 -20.09 -3.17
N GLU A 26 2.05 -20.91 -2.92
CA GLU A 26 2.99 -20.70 -1.82
C GLU A 26 3.81 -19.42 -1.99
N MET A 27 4.36 -19.17 -3.18
CA MET A 27 5.07 -17.95 -3.50
C MET A 27 4.19 -16.71 -3.26
N ASN A 28 2.96 -16.71 -3.77
CA ASN A 28 2.01 -15.62 -3.56
C ASN A 28 1.71 -15.39 -2.07
N LYS A 29 1.56 -16.47 -1.29
CA LYS A 29 1.33 -16.42 0.16
C LYS A 29 2.50 -15.77 0.88
N THR A 30 3.73 -16.13 0.53
CA THR A 30 4.96 -15.59 1.15
C THR A 30 5.12 -14.10 0.85
N ILE A 31 4.95 -13.68 -0.42
CA ILE A 31 5.01 -12.26 -0.79
C ILE A 31 3.91 -11.45 -0.09
N TYR A 32 2.70 -12.00 -0.01
CA TYR A 32 1.59 -11.36 0.69
C TYR A 32 1.87 -11.21 2.19
N GLN A 33 2.49 -12.20 2.82
CA GLN A 33 2.89 -12.13 4.23
C GLN A 33 3.99 -11.09 4.45
N ALA A 34 4.96 -10.97 3.54
CA ALA A 34 5.95 -9.90 3.61
C ALA A 34 5.30 -8.51 3.57
N LEU A 35 4.29 -8.31 2.72
CA LEU A 35 3.57 -7.03 2.66
C LEU A 35 2.69 -6.77 3.91
N LYS A 36 2.29 -7.81 4.63
CA LYS A 36 1.54 -7.64 5.90
C LYS A 36 2.36 -6.95 6.99
N ILE A 37 3.68 -7.02 6.95
CA ILE A 37 4.56 -6.29 7.87
C ILE A 37 4.27 -4.79 7.72
N ALA A 38 4.38 -4.28 6.49
CA ALA A 38 4.04 -2.88 6.21
C ALA A 38 2.57 -2.54 6.51
N GLN A 39 1.65 -3.50 6.44
CA GLN A 39 0.26 -3.25 6.84
C GLN A 39 0.12 -3.03 8.35
N VAL A 40 0.86 -3.77 9.16
CA VAL A 40 0.87 -3.60 10.62
C VAL A 40 1.42 -2.23 10.97
N ASP A 41 2.57 -1.87 10.42
CA ASP A 41 3.20 -0.57 10.67
C ASP A 41 2.34 0.59 10.16
N ALA A 42 1.73 0.45 8.98
CA ALA A 42 0.77 1.44 8.48
C ALA A 42 -0.39 1.68 9.46
N ARG A 43 -0.89 0.63 10.11
CA ARG A 43 -1.94 0.77 11.13
C ARG A 43 -1.45 1.44 12.40
N GLN A 44 -0.17 1.31 12.75
CA GLN A 44 0.44 2.03 13.87
C GLN A 44 0.67 3.51 13.53
N LEU A 45 1.13 3.81 12.30
CA LEU A 45 1.29 5.17 11.80
C LEU A 45 -0.05 5.91 11.61
N ALA A 46 -1.16 5.18 11.48
CA ALA A 46 -2.47 5.80 11.35
C ALA A 46 -2.89 6.50 12.66
N PRO A 47 -3.29 7.79 12.61
CA PRO A 47 -3.59 8.56 13.79
C PRO A 47 -4.73 7.93 14.58
N SER A 48 -4.55 7.84 15.90
CA SER A 48 -5.56 7.32 16.84
C SER A 48 -6.52 8.40 17.30
N VAL A 49 -6.10 9.66 17.22
CA VAL A 49 -6.87 10.85 17.58
C VAL A 49 -7.00 11.73 16.34
N THR A 50 -8.11 12.46 16.23
CA THR A 50 -8.27 13.38 15.09
C THR A 50 -7.19 14.45 15.09
N PRO A 51 -6.47 14.64 13.97
CA PRO A 51 -5.47 15.69 13.87
C PRO A 51 -6.06 17.11 13.89
N LEU A 52 -7.36 17.25 13.67
CA LEU A 52 -8.06 18.53 13.65
C LEU A 52 -9.34 18.43 14.49
N SER A 53 -9.54 19.33 15.42
CA SER A 53 -10.68 19.33 16.36
C SER A 53 -12.07 19.28 15.70
N GLY A 54 -12.21 19.87 14.51
CA GLY A 54 -13.45 19.87 13.73
C GLY A 54 -13.67 18.64 12.84
N TRP A 55 -12.64 17.84 12.58
CA TRP A 55 -12.69 16.77 11.57
C TRP A 55 -13.46 15.52 12.06
N ALA A 56 -13.55 15.32 13.36
CA ALA A 56 -14.34 14.23 13.94
C ALA A 56 -15.84 14.54 14.01
N LYS A 57 -16.24 15.80 13.82
CA LYS A 57 -17.65 16.18 13.82
C LYS A 57 -18.31 15.73 12.51
N PRO A 58 -19.52 15.12 12.57
CA PRO A 58 -20.23 14.76 11.35
C PRO A 58 -20.45 16.02 10.50
N ILE A 59 -19.94 15.99 9.30
CA ILE A 59 -20.28 17.01 8.29
C ILE A 59 -21.72 16.72 7.90
N LYS A 60 -22.62 17.70 8.14
CA LYS A 60 -24.08 17.56 7.90
C LYS A 60 -24.37 16.80 6.62
N ALA A 61 -25.32 15.86 6.74
CA ALA A 61 -25.76 14.87 5.76
C ALA A 61 -25.44 15.13 4.29
N GLY A 62 -24.68 14.23 3.66
CA GLY A 62 -24.38 14.30 2.24
C GLY A 62 -23.10 13.52 1.85
N LYS A 63 -22.62 13.78 0.65
CA LYS A 63 -21.42 13.14 0.07
C LYS A 63 -20.16 13.23 0.94
N TRP A 64 -20.10 14.17 1.88
CA TRP A 64 -18.93 14.50 2.69
C TRP A 64 -18.84 13.74 4.02
N ASP A 65 -19.89 13.04 4.46
CA ASP A 65 -19.88 12.27 5.70
C ASP A 65 -18.77 11.20 5.72
N ARG A 66 -18.44 10.66 4.54
CA ARG A 66 -17.33 9.71 4.36
C ARG A 66 -15.94 10.28 4.66
N LEU A 67 -15.81 11.62 4.73
CA LEU A 67 -14.55 12.31 5.06
C LEU A 67 -14.43 12.60 6.55
N THR A 68 -15.47 12.30 7.35
CA THR A 68 -15.40 12.44 8.82
C THR A 68 -14.32 11.52 9.35
N PHE A 69 -13.42 12.08 10.16
CA PHE A 69 -12.33 11.33 10.76
C PHE A 69 -12.86 10.30 11.77
N LYS A 70 -12.53 9.05 11.54
CA LYS A 70 -12.81 7.93 12.46
C LYS A 70 -11.58 7.03 12.48
N ALA A 71 -10.84 6.97 13.59
CA ALA A 71 -9.58 6.22 13.69
C ALA A 71 -9.73 4.73 13.34
N LYS A 72 -10.78 4.07 13.86
CA LYS A 72 -11.01 2.63 13.60
C LYS A 72 -11.26 2.32 12.11
N PRO A 73 -12.17 3.00 11.39
CA PRO A 73 -12.32 2.85 9.93
C PRO A 73 -11.02 3.08 9.15
N ILE A 74 -10.26 4.13 9.49
CA ILE A 74 -8.97 4.42 8.84
C ILE A 74 -8.01 3.24 8.98
N LYS A 75 -7.82 2.72 10.22
CA LYS A 75 -6.95 1.57 10.48
C LYS A 75 -7.44 0.30 9.78
N MET A 76 -8.75 0.05 9.78
CA MET A 76 -9.36 -1.09 9.08
C MET A 76 -9.33 -0.95 7.55
N GLY A 77 -9.30 0.28 7.04
CA GLY A 77 -9.17 0.59 5.62
C GLY A 77 -7.80 0.24 5.04
N LEU A 78 -6.77 0.12 5.89
CA LEU A 78 -5.42 -0.29 5.50
C LEU A 78 -5.38 -1.80 5.28
N LYS A 79 -5.37 -2.21 4.02
CA LYS A 79 -5.47 -3.62 3.61
C LYS A 79 -4.42 -3.96 2.57
N THR A 80 -3.87 -5.16 2.70
CA THR A 80 -3.09 -5.77 1.63
C THR A 80 -4.04 -6.38 0.59
N LYS A 81 -3.71 -6.22 -0.68
CA LYS A 81 -4.48 -6.75 -1.79
C LYS A 81 -3.53 -7.29 -2.86
N ILE A 82 -3.92 -8.39 -3.49
CA ILE A 82 -3.31 -8.85 -4.72
C ILE A 82 -4.20 -8.37 -5.87
N ASP A 83 -3.67 -7.53 -6.74
CA ASP A 83 -4.41 -7.09 -7.91
C ASP A 83 -4.51 -8.25 -8.92
N ARG A 84 -5.62 -8.28 -9.65
CA ARG A 84 -5.79 -9.27 -10.72
C ARG A 84 -4.73 -9.03 -11.78
N ALA A 85 -4.17 -10.13 -12.26
CA ALA A 85 -3.22 -10.08 -13.36
C ALA A 85 -3.83 -9.35 -14.57
N ARG A 86 -3.21 -8.24 -14.97
CA ARG A 86 -3.63 -7.48 -16.15
C ARG A 86 -2.77 -7.88 -17.33
N LYS A 87 -3.43 -8.27 -18.42
CA LYS A 87 -2.74 -8.48 -19.70
C LYS A 87 -2.30 -7.12 -20.27
N ARG A 88 -1.02 -6.99 -20.57
CA ARG A 88 -0.46 -5.84 -21.27
C ARG A 88 0.40 -6.38 -22.43
N GLY A 89 -0.19 -6.44 -23.62
CA GLY A 89 0.47 -7.05 -24.76
C GLY A 89 0.77 -8.53 -24.51
N THR A 90 2.03 -8.93 -24.68
CA THR A 90 2.51 -10.31 -24.52
C THR A 90 2.73 -10.73 -23.06
N TRP A 91 2.67 -9.82 -22.10
CA TRP A 91 2.97 -10.09 -20.70
C TRP A 91 1.79 -9.79 -19.75
N THR A 92 1.79 -10.47 -18.63
CA THR A 92 0.73 -10.37 -17.61
C THR A 92 1.38 -9.91 -16.31
N SER A 93 1.05 -8.70 -15.85
CA SER A 93 1.55 -8.17 -14.58
C SER A 93 0.63 -8.54 -13.43
N LYS A 94 1.22 -8.86 -12.28
CA LYS A 94 0.52 -9.04 -11.01
C LYS A 94 1.12 -8.07 -10.00
N ALA A 95 0.27 -7.34 -9.30
CA ALA A 95 0.71 -6.37 -8.31
C ALA A 95 0.24 -6.76 -6.91
N TYR A 96 1.12 -6.59 -5.94
CA TYR A 96 0.79 -6.68 -4.53
C TYR A 96 0.70 -5.26 -3.99
N LEU A 97 -0.42 -4.93 -3.36
CA LEU A 97 -0.75 -3.56 -3.01
C LEU A 97 -1.04 -3.45 -1.51
N LEU A 98 -0.52 -2.40 -0.89
CA LEU A 98 -1.05 -1.88 0.36
C LEU A 98 -1.95 -0.69 0.00
N ILE A 99 -3.23 -0.80 0.32
CA ILE A 99 -4.25 0.21 -0.01
C ILE A 99 -4.85 0.79 1.25
N ASN A 100 -5.25 2.05 1.19
CA ASN A 100 -6.15 2.66 2.16
C ASN A 100 -7.51 2.88 1.47
N SER A 101 -8.52 2.14 1.90
CA SER A 101 -9.87 2.22 1.34
C SER A 101 -10.78 3.22 2.07
N ASP A 102 -10.32 3.79 3.19
CA ASP A 102 -11.04 4.81 3.92
C ASP A 102 -10.78 6.20 3.32
N PRO A 103 -11.82 6.99 2.98
CA PRO A 103 -11.63 8.30 2.36
C PRO A 103 -10.95 9.32 3.26
N ALA A 104 -11.23 9.35 4.57
CA ALA A 104 -10.57 10.24 5.51
C ALA A 104 -9.10 9.84 5.69
N GLY A 105 -8.82 8.53 5.77
CA GLY A 105 -7.47 8.01 5.78
C GLY A 105 -6.68 8.33 4.50
N ALA A 106 -7.32 8.24 3.33
CA ALA A 106 -6.70 8.61 2.06
C ALA A 106 -6.41 10.12 1.97
N LEU A 107 -7.31 10.96 2.51
CA LEU A 107 -7.09 12.39 2.61
C LEU A 107 -5.90 12.71 3.52
N TYR A 108 -5.84 12.12 4.72
CA TYR A 108 -4.71 12.27 5.63
C TYR A 108 -3.39 11.83 4.98
N GLU A 109 -3.39 10.68 4.30
CA GLU A 109 -2.23 10.12 3.59
C GLU A 109 -1.65 11.08 2.56
N THR A 110 -2.51 11.82 1.82
CA THR A 110 -2.12 12.52 0.60
C THR A 110 -2.21 14.04 0.68
N ALA A 111 -2.75 14.61 1.75
CA ALA A 111 -2.89 16.06 1.90
C ALA A 111 -1.52 16.77 1.79
N GLY A 112 -1.44 17.83 0.99
CA GLY A 112 -0.20 18.56 0.71
C GLY A 112 0.68 17.96 -0.40
N ARG A 113 0.40 16.76 -0.88
CA ARG A 113 1.26 16.04 -1.85
C ARG A 113 1.54 16.82 -3.14
N LYS A 114 0.49 17.36 -3.78
CA LYS A 114 0.59 18.11 -5.04
C LYS A 114 0.65 19.62 -4.82
N ASN A 115 -0.09 20.09 -3.84
CA ASN A 115 -0.21 21.53 -3.54
C ASN A 115 0.08 21.74 -2.05
N PRO A 116 1.36 21.86 -1.65
CA PRO A 116 1.73 22.05 -0.25
C PRO A 116 1.13 23.31 0.36
N GLN A 117 0.94 24.35 -0.48
CA GLN A 117 0.36 25.63 -0.07
C GLN A 117 -1.20 25.61 -0.04
N GLY A 118 -1.81 24.46 -0.40
CA GLY A 118 -3.25 24.41 -0.58
C GLY A 118 -3.72 25.18 -1.83
N LYS A 119 -4.97 24.97 -2.24
CA LYS A 119 -5.58 25.72 -3.34
C LYS A 119 -6.26 27.01 -2.87
N ASN A 120 -6.52 27.11 -1.58
CA ASN A 120 -7.13 28.25 -0.91
C ASN A 120 -6.65 28.34 0.54
N ALA A 121 -6.98 29.42 1.24
CA ALA A 121 -6.54 29.64 2.63
C ALA A 121 -6.99 28.52 3.59
N GLN A 122 -8.17 27.95 3.39
CA GLN A 122 -8.68 26.86 4.23
C GLN A 122 -7.89 25.56 3.99
N GLY A 123 -7.59 25.26 2.72
CA GLY A 123 -6.74 24.11 2.35
C GLY A 123 -5.31 24.25 2.89
N ALA A 124 -4.74 25.45 2.84
CA ALA A 124 -3.45 25.76 3.43
C ALA A 124 -3.43 25.51 4.95
N ARG A 125 -4.42 26.02 5.68
CA ARG A 125 -4.58 25.79 7.12
C ARG A 125 -4.76 24.31 7.47
N PHE A 126 -5.53 23.58 6.67
CA PHE A 126 -5.74 22.14 6.83
C PHE A 126 -4.43 21.36 6.69
N ILE A 127 -3.65 21.67 5.63
CA ILE A 127 -2.35 21.00 5.40
C ILE A 127 -1.38 21.33 6.52
N ALA A 128 -1.23 22.61 6.88
CA ALA A 128 -0.36 23.05 7.96
C ALA A 128 -0.70 22.39 9.31
N ALA A 129 -1.99 22.28 9.63
CA ALA A 129 -2.45 21.65 10.86
C ALA A 129 -2.19 20.13 10.89
N ILE A 130 -2.27 19.43 9.75
CA ILE A 130 -1.87 18.01 9.68
C ILE A 130 -0.35 17.88 9.78
N GLU A 131 0.41 18.75 9.14
CA GLU A 131 1.88 18.71 9.15
C GLU A 131 2.44 19.05 10.54
N SER A 132 1.80 19.92 11.30
CA SER A 132 2.21 20.23 12.69
C SER A 132 2.04 19.07 13.68
N GLN A 133 1.23 18.08 13.34
CA GLN A 133 0.96 16.89 14.17
C GLN A 133 1.58 15.62 13.59
N SER A 134 2.36 15.74 12.54
CA SER A 134 2.99 14.60 11.85
C SER A 134 4.46 14.93 11.63
N ASP A 135 5.34 14.03 12.05
CA ASP A 135 6.79 14.13 11.75
C ASP A 135 7.10 13.99 10.26
N ILE A 136 6.06 13.81 9.44
CA ILE A 136 6.20 13.53 8.02
C ILE A 136 5.59 14.66 7.18
N ILE A 137 6.46 15.42 6.54
CA ILE A 137 6.10 16.40 5.52
C ILE A 137 5.93 15.66 4.19
N VAL A 138 4.72 15.66 3.64
CA VAL A 138 4.41 14.93 2.41
C VAL A 138 4.61 15.81 1.17
N ARG A 139 5.49 15.37 0.27
CA ARG A 139 5.75 16.03 -1.02
C ARG A 139 5.79 15.01 -2.17
N GLY A 140 5.40 15.42 -3.35
CA GLY A 140 5.50 14.61 -4.56
C GLY A 140 4.74 13.29 -4.48
N LYS A 141 5.46 12.16 -4.37
CA LYS A 141 4.87 10.80 -4.32
C LYS A 141 4.78 10.21 -2.92
N GLN A 142 5.14 10.95 -1.88
CA GLN A 142 5.16 10.50 -0.50
C GLN A 142 3.76 10.38 0.11
N GLY A 143 3.67 9.75 1.27
CA GLY A 143 2.45 9.64 2.08
C GLY A 143 2.80 9.36 3.54
N ARG A 144 1.86 9.65 4.44
CA ARG A 144 2.09 9.62 5.89
C ARG A 144 1.92 8.24 6.52
N ILE A 145 1.16 7.36 5.89
CA ILE A 145 0.78 6.05 6.46
C ILE A 145 1.28 4.91 5.57
N ALA A 146 0.52 4.56 4.56
CA ALA A 146 0.80 3.37 3.74
C ALA A 146 2.10 3.50 2.93
N TYR A 147 2.35 4.68 2.37
CA TYR A 147 3.60 4.92 1.65
C TYR A 147 4.81 4.82 2.58
N LYS A 148 4.77 5.52 3.72
CA LYS A 148 5.84 5.49 4.71
C LYS A 148 6.11 4.08 5.21
N ALA A 149 5.07 3.34 5.59
CA ALA A 149 5.20 1.96 6.05
C ALA A 149 5.84 1.03 5.00
N VAL A 150 5.49 1.18 3.71
CA VAL A 150 6.12 0.40 2.64
C VAL A 150 7.58 0.81 2.44
N GLU A 151 7.90 2.09 2.52
CA GLU A 151 9.28 2.57 2.35
C GLU A 151 10.19 2.11 3.50
N ASP A 152 9.72 2.20 4.74
CA ASP A 152 10.46 1.76 5.93
C ASP A 152 10.74 0.24 5.91
N ASN A 153 9.80 -0.55 5.39
CA ASN A 153 9.94 -2.01 5.29
C ASN A 153 10.41 -2.51 3.92
N ARG A 154 10.82 -1.60 3.03
CA ARG A 154 11.13 -1.92 1.63
C ARG A 154 12.17 -3.01 1.49
N THR A 155 13.28 -2.90 2.21
CA THR A 155 14.38 -3.87 2.16
C THR A 155 13.91 -5.26 2.56
N GLU A 156 13.15 -5.38 3.65
CA GLU A 156 12.64 -6.66 4.14
C GLU A 156 11.61 -7.27 3.16
N ILE A 157 10.69 -6.45 2.64
CA ILE A 157 9.69 -6.88 1.66
C ILE A 157 10.38 -7.40 0.39
N VAL A 158 11.36 -6.66 -0.14
CA VAL A 158 12.10 -7.06 -1.34
C VAL A 158 12.89 -8.35 -1.10
N THR A 159 13.62 -8.46 0.01
CA THR A 159 14.40 -9.66 0.35
C THR A 159 13.51 -10.90 0.46
N LYS A 160 12.43 -10.82 1.21
CA LYS A 160 11.46 -11.93 1.36
C LYS A 160 10.79 -12.29 0.03
N SER A 161 10.48 -11.30 -0.78
CA SER A 161 9.87 -11.52 -2.10
C SER A 161 10.84 -12.21 -3.06
N ASN A 162 12.09 -11.77 -3.12
CA ASN A 162 13.12 -12.38 -3.96
C ASN A 162 13.41 -13.82 -3.52
N ALA A 163 13.49 -14.08 -2.21
CA ALA A 163 13.66 -15.44 -1.70
C ALA A 163 12.49 -16.36 -2.08
N ALA A 164 11.24 -15.86 -2.03
CA ALA A 164 10.07 -16.62 -2.45
C ALA A 164 10.09 -16.95 -3.96
N ILE A 165 10.54 -16.01 -4.79
CA ILE A 165 10.69 -16.21 -6.23
C ILE A 165 11.78 -17.24 -6.52
N ALA A 166 12.97 -17.11 -5.93
CA ALA A 166 14.08 -18.03 -6.11
C ALA A 166 13.70 -19.48 -5.69
N LYS A 167 12.97 -19.63 -4.58
CA LYS A 167 12.43 -20.93 -4.17
C LYS A 167 11.48 -21.52 -5.21
N ALA A 168 10.60 -20.70 -5.76
CA ALA A 168 9.64 -21.11 -6.77
C ALA A 168 10.32 -21.48 -8.09
N GLU A 169 11.33 -20.74 -8.51
CA GLU A 169 12.16 -21.03 -9.69
C GLU A 169 12.92 -22.37 -9.53
N ALA A 170 13.50 -22.61 -8.35
CA ALA A 170 14.17 -23.89 -8.06
C ALA A 170 13.22 -25.10 -8.18
N ILE A 171 11.95 -24.94 -7.78
CA ILE A 171 10.92 -25.99 -7.94
C ILE A 171 10.63 -26.25 -9.42
N VAL A 172 10.46 -25.19 -10.21
CA VAL A 172 10.22 -25.32 -11.67
C VAL A 172 11.40 -26.01 -12.35
N ASN A 173 12.63 -25.55 -12.09
CA ASN A 173 13.83 -26.11 -12.70
C ASN A 173 14.01 -27.60 -12.38
N ARG A 174 13.71 -28.01 -11.12
CA ARG A 174 13.74 -29.41 -10.72
C ARG A 174 12.72 -30.28 -11.47
N LYS A 175 11.55 -29.72 -11.79
CA LYS A 175 10.51 -30.43 -12.55
C LYS A 175 10.79 -30.50 -14.04
N LEU A 176 11.49 -29.50 -14.59
CA LEU A 176 11.89 -29.49 -16.01
C LEU A 176 13.11 -30.38 -16.29
N ALA A 177 13.91 -30.70 -15.26
CA ALA A 177 15.09 -31.58 -15.38
C ALA A 177 14.76 -33.08 -15.24
N LYS A 178 13.50 -33.42 -15.00
CA LYS A 178 12.96 -34.80 -15.00
C LYS A 178 12.19 -35.09 -16.27
#